data_11451489f68dda36dcac2b05aaf23425
#
_entry.id   11451489f68dda36dcac2b05aaf23425
#
_cell.length_a   1.000
_cell.length_b   1.000
_cell.length_c   1.000
_cell.angle_alpha   90.00
_cell.angle_beta   90.00
_cell.angle_gamma   90.00
#
_symmetry.space_group_name_H-M   'P 1'
#
loop_
_entity.id
_entity.type
_entity.pdbx_description
1 polymer ?
#
loop_
_entity_poly.entity_id
_entity_poly.type
_entity_poly.pdbx_seq_one_letter_code
_entity_poly.pdbx_strand_id
1 'polypeptide(L)'
;MLNVNWKLIGKTGLDRFRPALWECLREGYSWKTFASDAVAGLIVAAVALPLAIAFSIAAGLPPQAGMATAVVAGLAISAFGGCRVQIGGPTGAFIVIIYGIYAQFGMAGLMAATAMAGVMLVVLGLCGLGSIIKYIPYPVTVGFTSGIALIIFAGQIEALLGLDCSTALAGAKMPGDFLGKLAIYARSFPTINWAAVGISIATLAICIGWKRVTQRVPGSIVAIVMTTLAAMALRSLGVEVETIGSRFPEVAGGMTLALPKGMDWGAVDFRALFSPALSIALLAGIESLLSAVVADGMIGRRHNSNTELIGQGIANILSPLFGGIPATGAIARTATNIKNGGRTPVAGILHALFLLLVMLFLGRYAALIPMATLGGVVAIVAYNMSEWHLVKGLLRSTRSDVLVMLTSFLLTVLVDLTVAIQAGVLLAAFLFIRRMGESTEARDVTRLLAGHDEGRRPDDLGQPGIVIPEGTEVFEVYGALFFGAADKFKDTLLSHAHKLPRVLILRMRHVLMLDATALHSLEEVYAHTHARGVTLVLSGVTAQPLMLMVRSGFLDRIGQDNVHSHIIDAIARARQLLATTTSTDKRAQRTPKEAR
;
A
#
# COMPACT_ATOMS: atom_id res chain seq x y z
N MET A 1 -37.85 -10.51 13.12
CA MET A 1 -37.23 -11.58 12.31
C MET A 1 -36.41 -10.91 11.21
N LEU A 2 -35.10 -10.80 11.40
CA LEU A 2 -34.18 -10.27 10.40
C LEU A 2 -34.00 -11.31 9.29
N ASN A 3 -34.50 -11.01 8.10
CA ASN A 3 -34.27 -11.80 6.90
C ASN A 3 -32.80 -11.67 6.52
N VAL A 4 -31.94 -12.51 7.10
CA VAL A 4 -30.56 -12.66 6.69
C VAL A 4 -30.55 -13.31 5.31
N ASN A 5 -30.14 -12.56 4.32
CA ASN A 5 -30.08 -13.02 2.94
C ASN A 5 -28.92 -14.02 2.80
N TRP A 6 -29.21 -15.31 3.00
CA TRP A 6 -28.26 -16.45 2.95
C TRP A 6 -27.52 -16.60 1.62
N LYS A 7 -27.93 -15.89 0.55
CA LYS A 7 -27.20 -15.84 -0.72
C LYS A 7 -25.83 -15.13 -0.63
N LEU A 8 -25.56 -14.41 0.46
CA LEU A 8 -24.25 -13.77 0.70
C LEU A 8 -23.25 -14.66 1.44
N ILE A 9 -23.67 -15.78 2.03
CA ILE A 9 -22.83 -16.70 2.82
C ILE A 9 -22.47 -17.99 2.06
N GLY A 10 -22.99 -18.20 0.87
CA GLY A 10 -22.99 -19.48 0.15
C GLY A 10 -22.03 -19.62 -1.03
N LYS A 11 -20.83 -19.01 -1.02
CA LYS A 11 -19.79 -19.48 -1.95
C LYS A 11 -19.02 -20.61 -1.25
N THR A 12 -19.16 -21.83 -1.77
CA THR A 12 -18.34 -22.98 -1.37
C THR A 12 -16.85 -22.61 -1.44
N GLY A 13 -15.99 -23.17 -0.58
CA GLY A 13 -14.59 -22.73 -0.39
C GLY A 13 -13.77 -22.55 -1.68
N LEU A 14 -14.01 -23.33 -2.73
CA LEU A 14 -13.36 -23.21 -4.04
C LEU A 14 -13.89 -22.04 -4.91
N ASP A 15 -15.15 -21.65 -4.74
CA ASP A 15 -15.75 -20.52 -5.46
C ASP A 15 -15.13 -19.17 -5.06
N ARG A 16 -14.43 -19.16 -3.93
CA ARG A 16 -13.75 -17.98 -3.39
C ARG A 16 -12.49 -17.59 -4.18
N PHE A 17 -11.89 -18.54 -4.92
CA PHE A 17 -10.62 -18.36 -5.62
C PHE A 17 -10.73 -18.50 -7.14
N ARG A 18 -11.91 -18.22 -7.72
CA ARG A 18 -12.11 -18.31 -9.16
C ARG A 18 -11.37 -17.21 -9.90
N PRO A 19 -10.57 -17.53 -10.94
CA PRO A 19 -9.96 -16.54 -11.81
C PRO A 19 -11.01 -15.71 -12.57
N ALA A 20 -10.71 -14.44 -12.79
CA ALA A 20 -11.59 -13.53 -13.52
C ALA A 20 -11.87 -13.98 -14.96
N LEU A 21 -10.92 -14.68 -15.59
CA LEU A 21 -11.09 -15.27 -16.93
C LEU A 21 -12.28 -16.26 -16.95
N TRP A 22 -12.35 -17.14 -15.96
CA TRP A 22 -13.43 -18.13 -15.86
C TRP A 22 -14.80 -17.48 -15.71
N GLU A 23 -14.88 -16.42 -14.90
CA GLU A 23 -16.12 -15.66 -14.72
C GLU A 23 -16.56 -14.99 -16.02
N CYS A 24 -15.61 -14.35 -16.74
CA CYS A 24 -15.89 -13.69 -18.01
C CYS A 24 -16.39 -14.66 -19.09
N LEU A 25 -15.79 -15.86 -19.18
CA LEU A 25 -16.21 -16.87 -20.15
C LEU A 25 -17.62 -17.43 -19.82
N ARG A 26 -17.97 -17.57 -18.56
CA ARG A 26 -19.29 -18.01 -18.09
C ARG A 26 -20.38 -16.95 -18.29
N GLU A 27 -20.05 -15.67 -18.17
CA GLU A 27 -20.99 -14.56 -18.43
C GLU A 27 -21.38 -14.46 -19.91
N GLY A 28 -20.65 -15.14 -20.81
CA GLY A 28 -20.82 -15.10 -22.26
C GLY A 28 -19.79 -14.19 -22.93
N TYR A 29 -19.02 -14.74 -23.85
CA TYR A 29 -17.95 -14.05 -24.55
C TYR A 29 -18.29 -13.92 -26.04
N SER A 30 -18.50 -12.68 -26.51
CA SER A 30 -18.92 -12.40 -27.89
C SER A 30 -17.74 -12.09 -28.79
N TRP A 31 -17.90 -12.31 -30.10
CA TRP A 31 -16.90 -11.91 -31.08
C TRP A 31 -16.59 -10.41 -31.07
N LYS A 32 -17.57 -9.59 -30.76
CA LYS A 32 -17.42 -8.14 -30.63
C LYS A 32 -16.51 -7.77 -29.45
N THR A 33 -16.66 -8.48 -28.32
CA THR A 33 -15.78 -8.34 -27.14
C THR A 33 -14.36 -8.79 -27.49
N PHE A 34 -14.19 -9.91 -28.20
CA PHE A 34 -12.89 -10.40 -28.65
C PHE A 34 -12.16 -9.37 -29.51
N ALA A 35 -12.84 -8.79 -30.51
CA ALA A 35 -12.24 -7.77 -31.37
C ALA A 35 -11.78 -6.53 -30.58
N SER A 36 -12.58 -6.09 -29.60
CA SER A 36 -12.21 -4.99 -28.69
C SER A 36 -10.99 -5.34 -27.83
N ASP A 37 -10.98 -6.53 -27.21
CA ASP A 37 -9.87 -7.01 -26.40
C ASP A 37 -8.59 -7.19 -27.24
N ALA A 38 -8.71 -7.63 -28.50
CA ALA A 38 -7.56 -7.80 -29.39
C ALA A 38 -6.92 -6.46 -29.75
N VAL A 39 -7.72 -5.45 -30.08
CA VAL A 39 -7.20 -4.09 -30.36
C VAL A 39 -6.55 -3.51 -29.11
N ALA A 40 -7.18 -3.63 -27.95
CA ALA A 40 -6.63 -3.15 -26.69
C ALA A 40 -5.32 -3.88 -26.33
N GLY A 41 -5.29 -5.21 -26.46
CA GLY A 41 -4.09 -6.03 -26.22
C GLY A 41 -2.93 -5.65 -27.14
N LEU A 42 -3.19 -5.40 -28.41
CA LEU A 42 -2.16 -4.94 -29.38
C LEU A 42 -1.59 -3.57 -28.99
N ILE A 43 -2.45 -2.60 -28.66
CA ILE A 43 -2.02 -1.26 -28.25
C ILE A 43 -1.18 -1.34 -26.98
N VAL A 44 -1.62 -2.15 -26.00
CA VAL A 44 -0.87 -2.32 -24.76
C VAL A 44 0.47 -3.05 -25.00
N ALA A 45 0.52 -4.03 -25.89
CA ALA A 45 1.77 -4.71 -26.27
C ALA A 45 2.78 -3.72 -26.85
N ALA A 46 2.32 -2.83 -27.71
CA ALA A 46 3.14 -1.78 -28.30
C ALA A 46 3.72 -0.82 -27.23
N VAL A 47 2.94 -0.49 -26.18
CA VAL A 47 3.43 0.31 -25.04
C VAL A 47 4.42 -0.47 -24.18
N ALA A 48 4.12 -1.74 -23.92
CA ALA A 48 4.87 -2.56 -22.98
C ALA A 48 6.22 -3.02 -23.51
N LEU A 49 6.35 -3.20 -24.83
CA LEU A 49 7.57 -3.67 -25.49
C LEU A 49 8.82 -2.85 -25.08
N PRO A 50 8.86 -1.53 -25.33
CA PRO A 50 10.03 -0.75 -24.97
C PRO A 50 10.29 -0.71 -23.48
N LEU A 51 9.23 -0.70 -22.66
CA LEU A 51 9.34 -0.66 -21.21
C LEU A 51 9.91 -1.96 -20.63
N ALA A 52 9.49 -3.12 -21.17
CA ALA A 52 10.01 -4.41 -20.73
C ALA A 52 11.52 -4.54 -21.00
N ILE A 53 11.98 -4.12 -22.17
CA ILE A 53 13.39 -4.06 -22.56
C ILE A 53 14.14 -3.09 -21.62
N ALA A 54 13.64 -1.86 -21.51
CA ALA A 54 14.30 -0.80 -20.76
C ALA A 54 14.42 -1.10 -19.26
N PHE A 55 13.39 -1.69 -18.63
CA PHE A 55 13.44 -2.05 -17.21
C PHE A 55 14.44 -3.17 -16.92
N SER A 56 14.56 -4.15 -17.84
CA SER A 56 15.56 -5.22 -17.71
C SER A 56 16.97 -4.65 -17.77
N ILE A 57 17.26 -3.81 -18.77
CA ILE A 57 18.56 -3.16 -18.93
C ILE A 57 18.89 -2.24 -17.75
N ALA A 58 17.92 -1.45 -17.30
CA ALA A 58 18.07 -0.57 -16.14
C ALA A 58 18.36 -1.34 -14.83
N ALA A 59 17.89 -2.60 -14.76
CA ALA A 59 18.19 -3.52 -13.67
C ALA A 59 19.53 -4.28 -13.85
N GLY A 60 20.32 -3.96 -14.88
CA GLY A 60 21.61 -4.61 -15.17
C GLY A 60 21.51 -5.96 -15.85
N LEU A 61 20.35 -6.28 -16.44
CA LEU A 61 20.06 -7.58 -17.05
C LEU A 61 19.90 -7.48 -18.57
N PRO A 62 20.05 -8.60 -19.31
CA PRO A 62 19.78 -8.63 -20.73
C PRO A 62 18.33 -8.29 -21.07
N PRO A 63 18.04 -7.67 -22.24
CA PRO A 63 16.68 -7.33 -22.67
C PRO A 63 15.71 -8.50 -22.69
N GLN A 64 16.22 -9.71 -22.97
CA GLN A 64 15.42 -10.94 -23.01
C GLN A 64 14.69 -11.22 -21.70
N ALA A 65 15.31 -10.92 -20.55
CA ALA A 65 14.73 -11.19 -19.25
C ALA A 65 13.44 -10.39 -19.02
N GLY A 66 13.43 -9.10 -19.39
CA GLY A 66 12.23 -8.27 -19.33
C GLY A 66 11.14 -8.71 -20.30
N MET A 67 11.52 -9.11 -21.51
CA MET A 67 10.59 -9.62 -22.51
C MET A 67 9.98 -10.96 -22.09
N ALA A 68 10.79 -11.90 -21.58
CA ALA A 68 10.30 -13.17 -21.05
C ALA A 68 9.28 -12.95 -19.91
N THR A 69 9.57 -12.00 -19.03
CA THR A 69 8.63 -11.62 -17.95
C THR A 69 7.31 -11.05 -18.50
N ALA A 70 7.38 -10.15 -19.46
CA ALA A 70 6.20 -9.54 -20.05
C ALA A 70 5.28 -10.58 -20.73
N VAL A 71 5.89 -11.59 -21.36
CA VAL A 71 5.17 -12.71 -21.99
C VAL A 71 4.64 -13.69 -20.94
N VAL A 72 5.52 -14.30 -20.16
CA VAL A 72 5.16 -15.43 -19.27
C VAL A 72 4.33 -14.95 -18.09
N ALA A 73 4.81 -13.92 -17.38
CA ALA A 73 4.08 -13.42 -16.23
C ALA A 73 2.81 -12.65 -16.66
N GLY A 74 2.87 -11.90 -17.78
CA GLY A 74 1.69 -11.23 -18.32
C GLY A 74 0.56 -12.21 -18.67
N LEU A 75 0.91 -13.34 -19.29
CA LEU A 75 -0.02 -14.44 -19.58
C LEU A 75 -0.60 -15.04 -18.29
N ALA A 76 0.26 -15.37 -17.34
CA ALA A 76 -0.15 -16.01 -16.08
C ALA A 76 -1.06 -15.10 -15.23
N ILE A 77 -0.72 -13.81 -15.08
CA ILE A 77 -1.54 -12.83 -14.36
C ILE A 77 -2.92 -12.73 -14.98
N SER A 78 -2.99 -12.64 -16.31
CA SER A 78 -4.26 -12.52 -17.02
C SER A 78 -5.09 -13.81 -16.95
N ALA A 79 -4.46 -14.98 -16.95
CA ALA A 79 -5.16 -16.26 -16.91
C ALA A 79 -5.66 -16.61 -15.50
N PHE A 80 -4.86 -16.35 -14.47
CA PHE A 80 -5.11 -16.81 -13.08
C PHE A 80 -5.48 -15.68 -12.13
N GLY A 81 -5.36 -14.41 -12.53
CA GLY A 81 -5.65 -13.26 -11.68
C GLY A 81 -7.15 -13.06 -11.39
N GLY A 82 -7.42 -12.25 -10.36
CA GLY A 82 -8.77 -11.91 -9.91
C GLY A 82 -9.32 -10.61 -10.51
N CYS A 83 -8.54 -9.88 -11.29
CA CYS A 83 -8.94 -8.64 -11.95
C CYS A 83 -9.21 -8.87 -13.44
N ARG A 84 -10.34 -8.36 -13.96
CA ARG A 84 -10.77 -8.62 -15.35
C ARG A 84 -9.92 -7.93 -16.42
N VAL A 85 -9.27 -6.85 -16.09
CA VAL A 85 -8.62 -5.96 -17.07
C VAL A 85 -7.16 -5.67 -16.76
N GLN A 86 -6.62 -6.28 -15.74
CA GLN A 86 -5.25 -6.05 -15.29
C GLN A 86 -4.25 -6.58 -16.33
N ILE A 87 -3.25 -5.75 -16.60
CA ILE A 87 -2.09 -6.11 -17.42
C ILE A 87 -0.89 -6.22 -16.49
N GLY A 88 -0.29 -7.41 -16.43
CA GLY A 88 0.90 -7.67 -15.64
C GLY A 88 2.18 -7.70 -16.47
N GLY A 89 3.31 -7.72 -15.77
CA GLY A 89 4.64 -7.83 -16.37
C GLY A 89 5.70 -7.08 -15.55
N PRO A 90 6.91 -6.86 -16.10
CA PRO A 90 7.97 -6.13 -15.39
C PRO A 90 7.55 -4.67 -15.19
N THR A 91 7.87 -4.10 -14.02
CA THR A 91 7.62 -2.69 -13.70
C THR A 91 8.89 -1.98 -13.26
N GLY A 92 8.90 -0.65 -13.38
CA GLY A 92 10.02 0.17 -12.97
C GLY A 92 10.34 0.04 -11.47
N ALA A 93 9.34 -0.21 -10.64
CA ALA A 93 9.52 -0.32 -9.20
C ALA A 93 10.48 -1.45 -8.77
N PHE A 94 10.57 -2.51 -9.58
CA PHE A 94 11.48 -3.61 -9.29
C PHE A 94 12.94 -3.36 -9.68
N ILE A 95 13.25 -2.34 -10.48
CA ILE A 95 14.61 -2.11 -11.01
C ILE A 95 15.65 -2.13 -9.88
N VAL A 96 15.39 -1.41 -8.80
CA VAL A 96 16.31 -1.27 -7.67
C VAL A 96 16.52 -2.60 -6.94
N ILE A 97 15.42 -3.32 -6.65
CA ILE A 97 15.48 -4.61 -5.95
C ILE A 97 16.18 -5.65 -6.81
N ILE A 98 15.81 -5.73 -8.10
CA ILE A 98 16.43 -6.68 -9.05
C ILE A 98 17.92 -6.42 -9.16
N TYR A 99 18.33 -5.16 -9.33
CA TYR A 99 19.73 -4.78 -9.41
C TYR A 99 20.52 -5.21 -8.16
N GLY A 100 19.98 -4.94 -6.96
CA GLY A 100 20.60 -5.31 -5.69
C GLY A 100 20.76 -6.83 -5.53
N ILE A 101 19.72 -7.59 -5.83
CA ILE A 101 19.75 -9.07 -5.73
C ILE A 101 20.70 -9.64 -6.79
N TYR A 102 20.65 -9.16 -8.02
CA TYR A 102 21.51 -9.64 -9.11
C TYR A 102 22.97 -9.34 -8.85
N ALA A 103 23.29 -8.15 -8.34
CA ALA A 103 24.66 -7.76 -8.01
C ALA A 103 25.27 -8.62 -6.89
N GLN A 104 24.46 -9.01 -5.90
CA GLN A 104 24.90 -9.74 -4.72
C GLN A 104 24.84 -11.26 -4.90
N PHE A 105 23.77 -11.79 -5.51
CA PHE A 105 23.46 -13.23 -5.56
C PHE A 105 23.46 -13.81 -6.98
N GLY A 106 23.73 -12.96 -8.01
CA GLY A 106 23.69 -13.39 -9.40
C GLY A 106 22.30 -13.75 -9.92
N MET A 107 22.27 -14.36 -11.12
CA MET A 107 20.99 -14.72 -11.78
C MET A 107 20.26 -15.86 -11.06
N ALA A 108 20.98 -16.85 -10.56
CA ALA A 108 20.36 -17.97 -9.81
C ALA A 108 19.67 -17.47 -8.52
N GLY A 109 20.33 -16.57 -7.78
CA GLY A 109 19.75 -15.94 -6.59
C GLY A 109 18.53 -15.10 -6.91
N LEU A 110 18.54 -14.32 -8.00
CA LEU A 110 17.39 -13.53 -8.43
C LEU A 110 16.19 -14.42 -8.80
N MET A 111 16.43 -15.51 -9.53
CA MET A 111 15.37 -16.46 -9.89
C MET A 111 14.79 -17.16 -8.67
N ALA A 112 15.65 -17.60 -7.74
CA ALA A 112 15.21 -18.20 -6.48
C ALA A 112 14.38 -17.22 -5.64
N ALA A 113 14.86 -15.98 -5.46
CA ALA A 113 14.13 -14.94 -4.72
C ALA A 113 12.76 -14.62 -5.37
N THR A 114 12.70 -14.57 -6.70
CA THR A 114 11.45 -14.33 -7.44
C THR A 114 10.46 -15.49 -7.25
N ALA A 115 10.93 -16.74 -7.35
CA ALA A 115 10.09 -17.91 -7.13
C ALA A 115 9.61 -17.98 -5.67
N MET A 116 10.48 -17.73 -4.69
CA MET A 116 10.12 -17.65 -3.27
C MET A 116 9.06 -16.57 -3.02
N ALA A 117 9.21 -15.39 -3.62
CA ALA A 117 8.21 -14.33 -3.55
C ALA A 117 6.87 -14.77 -4.15
N GLY A 118 6.91 -15.51 -5.27
CA GLY A 118 5.73 -16.10 -5.88
C GLY A 118 5.00 -17.06 -4.93
N VAL A 119 5.73 -17.95 -4.25
CA VAL A 119 5.16 -18.84 -3.23
C VAL A 119 4.54 -18.04 -2.07
N MET A 120 5.24 -17.01 -1.58
CA MET A 120 4.70 -16.13 -0.52
C MET A 120 3.39 -15.47 -0.94
N LEU A 121 3.28 -14.96 -2.16
CA LEU A 121 2.06 -14.36 -2.69
C LEU A 121 0.90 -15.36 -2.79
N VAL A 122 1.18 -16.60 -3.25
CA VAL A 122 0.17 -17.69 -3.27
C VAL A 122 -0.33 -17.96 -1.85
N VAL A 123 0.57 -18.12 -0.88
CA VAL A 123 0.20 -18.34 0.52
C VAL A 123 -0.62 -17.18 1.07
N LEU A 124 -0.21 -15.93 0.86
CA LEU A 124 -0.98 -14.75 1.27
C LEU A 124 -2.40 -14.74 0.68
N GLY A 125 -2.53 -15.08 -0.61
CA GLY A 125 -3.83 -15.19 -1.28
C GLY A 125 -4.70 -16.29 -0.69
N LEU A 126 -4.15 -17.50 -0.45
CA LEU A 126 -4.87 -18.64 0.15
C LEU A 126 -5.30 -18.35 1.60
N CYS A 127 -4.46 -17.67 2.38
CA CYS A 127 -4.79 -17.24 3.74
C CYS A 127 -5.84 -16.11 3.80
N GLY A 128 -6.29 -15.58 2.65
CA GLY A 128 -7.30 -14.50 2.63
C GLY A 128 -6.73 -13.12 2.96
N LEU A 129 -5.42 -12.94 2.90
CA LEU A 129 -4.71 -11.73 3.29
C LEU A 129 -4.69 -10.64 2.20
N GLY A 130 -5.37 -10.84 1.07
CA GLY A 130 -5.48 -9.84 0.01
C GLY A 130 -6.11 -8.51 0.44
N SER A 131 -6.85 -8.50 1.56
CA SER A 131 -7.38 -7.27 2.13
C SER A 131 -6.38 -6.51 3.01
N ILE A 132 -5.31 -7.15 3.50
CA ILE A 132 -4.32 -6.54 4.41
C ILE A 132 -3.56 -5.39 3.74
N ILE A 133 -3.31 -5.49 2.46
CA ILE A 133 -2.59 -4.44 1.71
C ILE A 133 -3.34 -3.09 1.73
N LYS A 134 -4.66 -3.11 1.95
CA LYS A 134 -5.46 -1.88 2.15
C LYS A 134 -5.07 -1.10 3.41
N TYR A 135 -4.37 -1.73 4.34
CA TYR A 135 -3.90 -1.10 5.58
C TYR A 135 -2.53 -0.44 5.46
N ILE A 136 -1.88 -0.52 4.29
CA ILE A 136 -0.65 0.23 4.07
C ILE A 136 -1.00 1.71 3.94
N PRO A 137 -0.45 2.58 4.80
CA PRO A 137 -0.80 3.99 4.79
C PRO A 137 -0.36 4.68 3.51
N TYR A 138 -1.24 5.51 2.95
CA TYR A 138 -0.99 6.27 1.73
C TYR A 138 0.33 7.09 1.74
N PRO A 139 0.73 7.78 2.84
CA PRO A 139 2.01 8.47 2.88
C PRO A 139 3.23 7.57 2.70
N VAL A 140 3.17 6.31 3.18
CA VAL A 140 4.24 5.32 2.96
C VAL A 140 4.38 5.03 1.48
N THR A 141 3.25 4.75 0.81
CA THR A 141 3.22 4.43 -0.62
C THR A 141 3.80 5.57 -1.46
N VAL A 142 3.34 6.82 -1.25
CA VAL A 142 3.85 7.98 -1.99
C VAL A 142 5.33 8.23 -1.69
N GLY A 143 5.77 8.03 -0.44
CA GLY A 143 7.17 8.18 -0.04
C GLY A 143 8.08 7.21 -0.79
N PHE A 144 7.79 5.90 -0.73
CA PHE A 144 8.66 4.92 -1.38
C PHE A 144 8.59 4.97 -2.91
N THR A 145 7.40 5.21 -3.52
CA THR A 145 7.31 5.32 -4.99
C THR A 145 8.08 6.52 -5.53
N SER A 146 8.03 7.66 -4.83
CA SER A 146 8.84 8.83 -5.17
C SER A 146 10.35 8.59 -5.00
N GLY A 147 10.74 7.86 -3.94
CA GLY A 147 12.13 7.46 -3.73
C GLY A 147 12.64 6.53 -4.83
N ILE A 148 11.86 5.51 -5.20
CA ILE A 148 12.17 4.64 -6.35
C ILE A 148 12.30 5.46 -7.64
N ALA A 149 11.38 6.38 -7.89
CA ALA A 149 11.39 7.23 -9.08
C ALA A 149 12.70 8.03 -9.19
N LEU A 150 13.18 8.59 -8.08
CA LEU A 150 14.46 9.30 -8.03
C LEU A 150 15.65 8.38 -8.35
N ILE A 151 15.68 7.17 -7.76
CA ILE A 151 16.78 6.21 -8.01
C ILE A 151 16.76 5.75 -9.47
N ILE A 152 15.56 5.46 -10.02
CA ILE A 152 15.42 5.07 -11.44
C ILE A 152 15.92 6.19 -12.35
N PHE A 153 15.50 7.43 -12.10
CA PHE A 153 15.93 8.58 -12.89
C PHE A 153 17.45 8.75 -12.84
N ALA A 154 18.03 8.71 -11.64
CA ALA A 154 19.49 8.81 -11.47
C ALA A 154 20.23 7.67 -12.20
N GLY A 155 19.68 6.45 -12.18
CA GLY A 155 20.25 5.32 -12.92
C GLY A 155 20.26 5.48 -14.44
N GLN A 156 19.50 6.45 -15.00
CA GLN A 156 19.51 6.72 -16.45
C GLN A 156 20.55 7.78 -16.85
N ILE A 157 21.22 8.44 -15.93
CA ILE A 157 22.20 9.51 -16.24
C ILE A 157 23.29 9.00 -17.18
N GLU A 158 23.80 7.80 -16.96
CA GLU A 158 24.79 7.15 -17.83
C GLU A 158 24.30 7.09 -19.29
N ALA A 159 23.11 6.53 -19.51
CA ALA A 159 22.54 6.37 -20.83
C ALA A 159 22.11 7.70 -21.47
N LEU A 160 21.57 8.64 -20.66
CA LEU A 160 21.11 9.94 -21.14
C LEU A 160 22.27 10.82 -21.63
N LEU A 161 23.41 10.77 -20.95
CA LEU A 161 24.58 11.56 -21.27
C LEU A 161 25.61 10.77 -22.11
N GLY A 162 25.38 9.46 -22.31
CA GLY A 162 26.31 8.59 -23.03
C GLY A 162 27.68 8.52 -22.32
N LEU A 163 27.69 8.40 -20.97
CA LEU A 163 28.92 8.39 -20.18
C LEU A 163 29.65 7.07 -20.34
N ASP A 164 30.97 7.14 -20.49
CA ASP A 164 31.85 5.99 -20.34
C ASP A 164 32.32 5.90 -18.87
N CYS A 165 31.70 5.00 -18.12
CA CYS A 165 32.03 4.78 -16.71
C CYS A 165 33.19 3.79 -16.50
N SER A 166 33.71 3.16 -17.54
CA SER A 166 34.73 2.11 -17.45
C SER A 166 36.01 2.59 -16.73
N THR A 167 36.50 3.79 -17.08
CA THR A 167 37.66 4.41 -16.47
C THR A 167 37.47 4.76 -15.00
N ALA A 168 36.28 5.30 -14.64
CA ALA A 168 35.97 5.66 -13.28
C ALA A 168 35.76 4.43 -12.37
N LEU A 169 35.32 3.32 -12.94
CA LEU A 169 35.13 2.04 -12.25
C LEU A 169 36.45 1.27 -12.06
N ALA A 170 37.51 1.54 -12.87
CA ALA A 170 38.79 0.84 -12.80
C ALA A 170 38.66 -0.70 -12.74
N GLY A 171 37.69 -1.28 -13.49
CA GLY A 171 37.39 -2.72 -13.50
C GLY A 171 36.47 -3.20 -12.38
N ALA A 172 36.05 -2.34 -11.45
CA ALA A 172 35.05 -2.69 -10.43
C ALA A 172 33.64 -2.68 -11.01
N LYS A 173 32.71 -3.33 -10.32
CA LYS A 173 31.28 -3.26 -10.67
C LYS A 173 30.70 -1.91 -10.25
N MET A 174 29.66 -1.45 -10.97
CA MET A 174 28.90 -0.26 -10.60
C MET A 174 28.35 -0.41 -9.17
N PRO A 175 28.52 0.59 -8.28
CA PRO A 175 27.96 0.56 -6.92
C PRO A 175 26.45 0.34 -6.93
N GLY A 176 25.96 -0.41 -5.93
CA GLY A 176 24.52 -0.64 -5.78
C GLY A 176 23.78 0.54 -5.17
N ASP A 177 24.47 1.32 -4.35
CA ASP A 177 23.93 2.46 -3.62
C ASP A 177 23.81 3.72 -4.49
N PHE A 178 22.83 4.56 -4.13
CA PHE A 178 22.49 5.78 -4.86
C PHE A 178 23.67 6.79 -4.92
N LEU A 179 24.31 7.03 -3.78
CA LEU A 179 25.41 8.01 -3.67
C LEU A 179 26.66 7.54 -4.41
N GLY A 180 26.97 6.26 -4.33
CA GLY A 180 28.11 5.66 -5.07
C GLY A 180 27.93 5.79 -6.57
N LYS A 181 26.73 5.55 -7.10
CA LYS A 181 26.42 5.77 -8.53
C LYS A 181 26.64 7.22 -8.94
N LEU A 182 26.11 8.18 -8.16
CA LEU A 182 26.29 9.60 -8.46
C LEU A 182 27.76 10.01 -8.46
N ALA A 183 28.57 9.46 -7.55
CA ALA A 183 30.02 9.74 -7.50
C ALA A 183 30.73 9.22 -8.75
N ILE A 184 30.37 8.02 -9.26
CA ILE A 184 30.92 7.49 -10.51
C ILE A 184 30.50 8.37 -11.69
N TYR A 185 29.23 8.76 -11.80
CA TYR A 185 28.76 9.65 -12.89
C TYR A 185 29.47 11.01 -12.87
N ALA A 186 29.68 11.59 -11.67
CA ALA A 186 30.40 12.85 -11.55
C ALA A 186 31.84 12.72 -12.04
N ARG A 187 32.51 11.60 -11.76
CA ARG A 187 33.89 11.33 -12.26
C ARG A 187 33.91 11.07 -13.77
N SER A 188 32.87 10.46 -14.32
CA SER A 188 32.73 10.15 -15.75
C SER A 188 32.19 11.34 -16.57
N PHE A 189 31.86 12.47 -15.95
CA PHE A 189 31.27 13.63 -16.62
C PHE A 189 32.09 14.15 -17.82
N PRO A 190 33.46 14.13 -17.81
CA PRO A 190 34.23 14.53 -18.96
C PRO A 190 34.08 13.66 -20.21
N THR A 191 33.47 12.45 -20.09
CA THR A 191 33.29 11.49 -21.20
C THR A 191 31.94 11.65 -21.92
N ILE A 192 31.23 12.77 -21.71
CA ILE A 192 29.90 13.01 -22.33
C ILE A 192 29.93 12.82 -23.83
N ASN A 193 28.99 12.00 -24.33
CA ASN A 193 28.74 11.87 -25.76
C ASN A 193 27.58 12.78 -26.18
N TRP A 194 27.92 13.89 -26.87
CA TRP A 194 26.92 14.89 -27.29
C TRP A 194 25.88 14.34 -28.27
N ALA A 195 26.20 13.30 -29.04
CA ALA A 195 25.24 12.65 -29.92
C ALA A 195 24.19 11.87 -29.09
N ALA A 196 24.63 11.18 -28.04
CA ALA A 196 23.72 10.54 -27.09
C ALA A 196 22.80 11.56 -26.39
N VAL A 197 23.37 12.71 -25.95
CA VAL A 197 22.57 13.81 -25.37
C VAL A 197 21.52 14.32 -26.34
N GLY A 198 21.89 14.54 -27.61
CA GLY A 198 20.96 14.94 -28.66
C GLY A 198 19.80 13.96 -28.85
N ILE A 199 20.11 12.65 -28.90
CA ILE A 199 19.10 11.58 -28.97
C ILE A 199 18.21 11.56 -27.73
N SER A 200 18.77 11.74 -26.54
CA SER A 200 18.03 11.80 -25.28
C SER A 200 17.04 12.97 -25.27
N ILE A 201 17.49 14.17 -25.65
CA ILE A 201 16.63 15.36 -25.74
C ILE A 201 15.52 15.13 -26.79
N ALA A 202 15.84 14.59 -27.96
CA ALA A 202 14.86 14.27 -28.98
C ALA A 202 13.82 13.26 -28.47
N THR A 203 14.25 12.22 -27.75
CA THR A 203 13.37 11.21 -27.12
C THR A 203 12.41 11.88 -26.14
N LEU A 204 12.93 12.70 -25.22
CA LEU A 204 12.12 13.40 -24.23
C LEU A 204 11.12 14.36 -24.89
N ALA A 205 11.58 15.13 -25.88
CA ALA A 205 10.73 16.06 -26.63
C ALA A 205 9.58 15.33 -27.36
N ILE A 206 9.88 14.20 -28.04
CA ILE A 206 8.86 13.39 -28.70
C ILE A 206 7.89 12.81 -27.68
N CYS A 207 8.37 12.18 -26.61
CA CYS A 207 7.51 11.56 -25.60
C CYS A 207 6.55 12.58 -24.93
N ILE A 208 7.01 13.79 -24.66
CA ILE A 208 6.21 14.86 -24.04
C ILE A 208 5.27 15.51 -25.09
N GLY A 209 5.80 15.86 -26.24
CA GLY A 209 5.08 16.59 -27.28
C GLY A 209 4.03 15.74 -28.01
N TRP A 210 4.28 14.44 -28.20
CA TRP A 210 3.41 13.54 -28.96
C TRP A 210 2.00 13.41 -28.39
N LYS A 211 1.84 13.58 -27.09
CA LYS A 211 0.52 13.59 -26.43
C LYS A 211 -0.42 14.69 -26.98
N ARG A 212 0.14 15.76 -27.57
CA ARG A 212 -0.64 16.85 -28.21
C ARG A 212 -1.08 16.49 -29.63
N VAL A 213 -0.35 15.57 -30.31
CA VAL A 213 -0.64 15.14 -31.68
C VAL A 213 -1.68 14.03 -31.68
N THR A 214 -1.46 12.97 -30.92
CA THR A 214 -2.40 11.86 -30.80
C THR A 214 -2.21 11.10 -29.48
N GLN A 215 -3.33 10.59 -28.96
CA GLN A 215 -3.34 9.70 -27.79
C GLN A 215 -3.45 8.22 -28.18
N ARG A 216 -3.66 7.92 -29.49
CA ARG A 216 -3.83 6.55 -29.98
C ARG A 216 -2.52 5.80 -30.12
N VAL A 217 -1.44 6.49 -30.47
CA VAL A 217 -0.10 5.90 -30.61
C VAL A 217 0.76 6.43 -29.46
N PRO A 218 1.37 5.56 -28.65
CA PRO A 218 2.25 5.98 -27.56
C PRO A 218 3.48 6.74 -28.07
N GLY A 219 3.79 7.88 -27.46
CA GLY A 219 4.95 8.69 -27.84
C GLY A 219 6.30 7.96 -27.70
N SER A 220 6.39 7.00 -26.78
CA SER A 220 7.59 6.16 -26.60
C SER A 220 7.93 5.32 -27.82
N ILE A 221 6.93 4.77 -28.53
CA ILE A 221 7.15 3.99 -29.76
C ILE A 221 7.67 4.91 -30.86
N VAL A 222 7.01 6.06 -31.04
CA VAL A 222 7.43 7.04 -32.06
C VAL A 222 8.84 7.54 -31.75
N ALA A 223 9.14 7.82 -30.49
CA ALA A 223 10.49 8.21 -30.07
C ALA A 223 11.52 7.13 -30.44
N ILE A 224 11.24 5.85 -30.14
CA ILE A 224 12.16 4.75 -30.46
C ILE A 224 12.40 4.67 -31.98
N VAL A 225 11.35 4.67 -32.78
CA VAL A 225 11.50 4.58 -34.24
C VAL A 225 12.30 5.76 -34.80
N MET A 226 11.90 7.00 -34.45
CA MET A 226 12.54 8.20 -34.96
C MET A 226 14.00 8.33 -34.51
N THR A 227 14.29 8.06 -33.25
CA THR A 227 15.65 8.18 -32.72
C THR A 227 16.55 7.02 -33.13
N THR A 228 16.00 5.83 -33.40
CA THR A 228 16.74 4.72 -34.01
C THR A 228 17.16 5.07 -35.45
N LEU A 229 16.23 5.62 -36.25
CA LEU A 229 16.56 6.10 -37.61
C LEU A 229 17.60 7.24 -37.55
N ALA A 230 17.49 8.17 -36.60
CA ALA A 230 18.47 9.23 -36.39
C ALA A 230 19.85 8.67 -36.01
N ALA A 231 19.90 7.68 -35.10
CA ALA A 231 21.16 7.03 -34.74
C ALA A 231 21.81 6.27 -35.90
N MET A 232 21.00 5.62 -36.75
CA MET A 232 21.51 4.99 -37.97
C MET A 232 22.08 6.04 -38.95
N ALA A 233 21.43 7.18 -39.11
CA ALA A 233 21.94 8.29 -39.91
C ALA A 233 23.23 8.88 -39.34
N LEU A 234 23.33 9.08 -38.00
CA LEU A 234 24.54 9.54 -37.33
C LEU A 234 25.70 8.55 -37.55
N ARG A 235 25.45 7.26 -37.47
CA ARG A 235 26.45 6.22 -37.72
C ARG A 235 26.98 6.26 -39.16
N SER A 236 26.12 6.54 -40.15
CA SER A 236 26.58 6.71 -41.53
C SER A 236 27.49 7.94 -41.74
N LEU A 237 27.41 8.92 -40.82
CA LEU A 237 28.28 10.10 -40.75
C LEU A 237 29.53 9.90 -39.89
N GLY A 238 29.78 8.67 -39.38
CA GLY A 238 30.93 8.35 -38.55
C GLY A 238 30.75 8.70 -37.05
N VAL A 239 29.54 9.08 -36.62
CA VAL A 239 29.25 9.38 -35.21
C VAL A 239 28.67 8.15 -34.55
N GLU A 240 29.39 7.59 -33.58
CA GLU A 240 28.93 6.39 -32.87
C GLU A 240 28.08 6.75 -31.63
N VAL A 241 26.95 6.04 -31.53
CA VAL A 241 26.06 6.08 -30.38
C VAL A 241 25.85 4.66 -29.91
N GLU A 242 26.00 4.43 -28.61
CA GLU A 242 25.77 3.10 -28.01
C GLU A 242 24.34 2.62 -28.25
N THR A 243 24.21 1.37 -28.75
CA THR A 243 22.95 0.69 -29.00
C THR A 243 22.79 -0.55 -28.14
N ILE A 244 21.58 -1.13 -28.08
CA ILE A 244 21.38 -2.41 -27.39
C ILE A 244 22.32 -3.48 -27.95
N GLY A 245 22.48 -3.54 -29.27
CA GLY A 245 23.34 -4.54 -29.92
C GLY A 245 24.83 -4.36 -29.65
N SER A 246 25.33 -3.13 -29.43
CA SER A 246 26.72 -2.90 -29.02
C SER A 246 26.97 -3.33 -27.55
N ARG A 247 25.96 -3.17 -26.68
CA ARG A 247 26.06 -3.55 -25.26
C ARG A 247 25.71 -5.02 -25.00
N PHE A 248 24.80 -5.58 -25.79
CA PHE A 248 24.30 -6.96 -25.70
C PHE A 248 24.34 -7.62 -27.10
N PRO A 249 25.51 -8.10 -27.57
CA PRO A 249 25.68 -8.66 -28.92
C PRO A 249 24.77 -9.84 -29.22
N GLU A 250 24.40 -10.63 -28.20
CA GLU A 250 23.50 -11.76 -28.31
C GLU A 250 22.09 -11.40 -28.81
N VAL A 251 21.63 -10.16 -28.61
CA VAL A 251 20.32 -9.69 -29.08
C VAL A 251 20.26 -9.60 -30.60
N ALA A 252 21.40 -9.39 -31.28
CA ALA A 252 21.48 -9.37 -32.75
C ALA A 252 21.11 -10.72 -33.36
N GLY A 253 21.32 -11.83 -32.67
CA GLY A 253 20.89 -13.18 -33.04
C GLY A 253 19.38 -13.44 -32.86
N GLY A 254 18.63 -12.50 -32.28
CA GLY A 254 17.23 -12.62 -31.94
C GLY A 254 17.02 -12.95 -30.46
N MET A 255 15.80 -12.72 -30.00
CA MET A 255 15.39 -13.02 -28.60
C MET A 255 14.57 -14.30 -28.60
N THR A 256 14.90 -15.23 -27.70
CA THR A 256 14.17 -16.49 -27.54
C THR A 256 13.71 -16.68 -26.10
N LEU A 257 12.57 -17.35 -25.96
CA LEU A 257 12.12 -17.86 -24.66
C LEU A 257 12.89 -19.16 -24.40
N ALA A 258 13.87 -19.12 -23.54
CA ALA A 258 14.68 -20.29 -23.23
C ALA A 258 14.69 -20.57 -21.72
N LEU A 259 14.69 -21.85 -21.38
CA LEU A 259 14.96 -22.29 -20.02
C LEU A 259 16.44 -21.97 -19.70
N PRO A 260 16.72 -21.30 -18.57
CA PRO A 260 18.08 -21.00 -18.18
C PRO A 260 18.90 -22.29 -17.99
N LYS A 261 20.06 -22.36 -18.66
CA LYS A 261 20.97 -23.51 -18.58
C LYS A 261 22.18 -23.17 -17.72
N GLY A 262 22.76 -24.19 -17.07
CA GLY A 262 24.05 -24.06 -16.38
C GLY A 262 24.01 -23.28 -15.07
N MET A 263 22.87 -23.20 -14.39
CA MET A 263 22.79 -22.53 -13.10
C MET A 263 23.23 -23.45 -11.97
N ASP A 264 24.09 -22.95 -11.12
CA ASP A 264 24.48 -23.63 -9.90
C ASP A 264 23.47 -23.33 -8.77
N TRP A 265 22.49 -24.19 -8.63
CA TRP A 265 21.49 -24.11 -7.57
C TRP A 265 22.06 -24.48 -6.19
N GLY A 266 23.21 -25.19 -6.15
CA GLY A 266 23.89 -25.58 -4.92
C GLY A 266 24.53 -24.39 -4.19
N ALA A 267 24.86 -23.33 -4.93
CA ALA A 267 25.44 -22.11 -4.38
C ALA A 267 24.39 -21.12 -3.84
N VAL A 268 23.08 -21.44 -3.96
CA VAL A 268 22.02 -20.52 -3.56
C VAL A 268 21.74 -20.60 -2.06
N ASP A 269 22.02 -19.53 -1.33
CA ASP A 269 21.63 -19.40 0.09
C ASP A 269 20.18 -18.91 0.22
N PHE A 270 19.25 -19.84 0.38
CA PHE A 270 17.82 -19.55 0.55
C PHE A 270 17.50 -18.74 1.81
N ARG A 271 18.34 -18.79 2.85
CA ARG A 271 18.13 -18.01 4.07
C ARG A 271 18.44 -16.54 3.83
N ALA A 272 19.55 -16.27 3.16
CA ALA A 272 19.92 -14.90 2.78
C ALA A 272 18.91 -14.28 1.80
N LEU A 273 18.27 -15.10 0.95
CA LEU A 273 17.27 -14.67 -0.01
C LEU A 273 15.88 -14.41 0.58
N PHE A 274 15.61 -14.79 1.84
CA PHE A 274 14.27 -14.62 2.43
C PHE A 274 13.84 -13.14 2.49
N SER A 275 14.70 -12.25 2.96
CA SER A 275 14.40 -10.81 3.04
C SER A 275 14.22 -10.17 1.66
N PRO A 276 15.09 -10.38 0.67
CA PRO A 276 14.85 -9.98 -0.72
C PRO A 276 13.55 -10.52 -1.33
N ALA A 277 13.25 -11.81 -1.11
CA ALA A 277 12.01 -12.43 -1.60
C ALA A 277 10.76 -11.81 -0.96
N LEU A 278 10.80 -11.53 0.33
CA LEU A 278 9.72 -10.85 1.03
C LEU A 278 9.49 -9.43 0.47
N SER A 279 10.57 -8.72 0.13
CA SER A 279 10.49 -7.39 -0.49
C SER A 279 9.81 -7.45 -1.85
N ILE A 280 10.19 -8.42 -2.69
CA ILE A 280 9.53 -8.67 -3.98
C ILE A 280 8.05 -8.98 -3.77
N ALA A 281 7.71 -9.88 -2.83
CA ALA A 281 6.33 -10.28 -2.56
C ALA A 281 5.47 -9.11 -2.09
N LEU A 282 5.96 -8.32 -1.13
CA LEU A 282 5.25 -7.13 -0.63
C LEU A 282 5.03 -6.11 -1.74
N LEU A 283 6.08 -5.76 -2.48
CA LEU A 283 5.97 -4.78 -3.56
C LEU A 283 5.05 -5.26 -4.68
N ALA A 284 5.19 -6.54 -5.11
CA ALA A 284 4.30 -7.13 -6.11
C ALA A 284 2.84 -7.13 -5.67
N GLY A 285 2.59 -7.50 -4.42
CA GLY A 285 1.25 -7.50 -3.85
C GLY A 285 0.65 -6.09 -3.78
N ILE A 286 1.42 -5.10 -3.28
CA ILE A 286 0.99 -3.70 -3.16
C ILE A 286 0.65 -3.12 -4.53
N GLU A 287 1.58 -3.17 -5.49
CA GLU A 287 1.38 -2.59 -6.81
C GLU A 287 0.24 -3.26 -7.58
N SER A 288 0.16 -4.59 -7.50
CA SER A 288 -0.88 -5.35 -8.18
C SER A 288 -2.27 -5.00 -7.65
N LEU A 289 -2.46 -4.96 -6.33
CA LEU A 289 -3.75 -4.63 -5.74
C LEU A 289 -4.10 -3.16 -5.89
N LEU A 290 -3.13 -2.24 -5.85
CA LEU A 290 -3.35 -0.83 -6.20
C LEU A 290 -3.80 -0.70 -7.66
N SER A 291 -3.13 -1.39 -8.58
CA SER A 291 -3.52 -1.42 -9.99
C SER A 291 -4.94 -1.96 -10.18
N ALA A 292 -5.31 -3.02 -9.46
CA ALA A 292 -6.65 -3.60 -9.49
C ALA A 292 -7.72 -2.65 -8.91
N VAL A 293 -7.41 -1.93 -7.82
CA VAL A 293 -8.33 -0.92 -7.24
C VAL A 293 -8.55 0.25 -8.21
N VAL A 294 -7.49 0.73 -8.88
CA VAL A 294 -7.62 1.76 -9.92
C VAL A 294 -8.50 1.25 -11.07
N ALA A 295 -8.28 0.01 -11.50
CA ALA A 295 -9.09 -0.63 -12.53
C ALA A 295 -10.56 -0.73 -12.12
N ASP A 296 -10.84 -1.12 -10.88
CA ASP A 296 -12.21 -1.18 -10.33
C ASP A 296 -12.93 0.16 -10.45
N GLY A 297 -12.25 1.25 -10.09
CA GLY A 297 -12.78 2.61 -10.23
C GLY A 297 -13.08 3.00 -11.68
N MET A 298 -12.28 2.50 -12.65
CA MET A 298 -12.46 2.80 -14.07
C MET A 298 -13.58 1.97 -14.74
N ILE A 299 -13.80 0.73 -14.29
CA ILE A 299 -14.78 -0.19 -14.91
C ILE A 299 -16.06 -0.36 -14.11
N GLY A 300 -16.14 0.18 -12.87
CA GLY A 300 -17.31 0.07 -11.99
C GLY A 300 -17.57 -1.34 -11.45
N ARG A 301 -16.54 -2.20 -11.37
CA ARG A 301 -16.64 -3.58 -10.84
C ARG A 301 -15.53 -3.81 -9.81
N ARG A 302 -15.72 -4.77 -8.89
CA ARG A 302 -14.73 -5.13 -7.88
C ARG A 302 -13.96 -6.38 -8.29
N HIS A 303 -12.65 -6.35 -8.12
CA HIS A 303 -11.78 -7.50 -8.29
C HIS A 303 -11.78 -8.41 -7.06
N ASN A 304 -11.31 -9.65 -7.23
CA ASN A 304 -11.05 -10.57 -6.13
C ASN A 304 -9.57 -10.46 -5.72
N SER A 305 -9.30 -9.74 -4.63
CA SER A 305 -7.92 -9.47 -4.16
C SER A 305 -7.12 -10.74 -3.84
N ASN A 306 -7.77 -11.79 -3.30
CA ASN A 306 -7.08 -13.04 -2.95
C ASN A 306 -6.70 -13.82 -4.21
N THR A 307 -7.62 -13.95 -5.16
CA THR A 307 -7.34 -14.58 -6.45
C THR A 307 -6.29 -13.80 -7.24
N GLU A 308 -6.29 -12.48 -7.12
CA GLU A 308 -5.27 -11.63 -7.74
C GLU A 308 -3.88 -11.93 -7.19
N LEU A 309 -3.70 -12.03 -5.87
CA LEU A 309 -2.43 -12.42 -5.26
C LEU A 309 -1.97 -13.82 -5.68
N ILE A 310 -2.90 -14.79 -5.80
CA ILE A 310 -2.58 -16.13 -6.30
C ILE A 310 -2.08 -16.06 -7.74
N GLY A 311 -2.76 -15.32 -8.62
CA GLY A 311 -2.34 -15.13 -10.01
C GLY A 311 -0.96 -14.48 -10.12
N GLN A 312 -0.69 -13.45 -9.31
CA GLN A 312 0.62 -12.80 -9.21
C GLN A 312 1.69 -13.76 -8.70
N GLY A 313 1.36 -14.59 -7.71
CA GLY A 313 2.26 -15.61 -7.18
C GLY A 313 2.62 -16.66 -8.23
N ILE A 314 1.64 -17.20 -8.95
CA ILE A 314 1.86 -18.15 -10.06
C ILE A 314 2.75 -17.52 -11.13
N ALA A 315 2.51 -16.26 -11.48
CA ALA A 315 3.31 -15.53 -12.45
C ALA A 315 4.77 -15.38 -12.03
N ASN A 316 5.03 -15.08 -10.75
CA ASN A 316 6.37 -14.94 -10.21
C ASN A 316 7.08 -16.30 -9.98
N ILE A 317 6.35 -17.41 -9.94
CA ILE A 317 6.93 -18.76 -9.99
C ILE A 317 7.31 -19.12 -11.44
N LEU A 318 6.44 -18.81 -12.42
CA LEU A 318 6.66 -19.17 -13.81
C LEU A 318 7.69 -18.30 -14.51
N SER A 319 7.73 -16.98 -14.23
CA SER A 319 8.63 -16.03 -14.88
C SER A 319 10.11 -16.45 -14.84
N PRO A 320 10.69 -16.76 -13.66
CA PRO A 320 12.08 -17.17 -13.59
C PRO A 320 12.39 -18.48 -14.31
N LEU A 321 11.43 -19.40 -14.48
CA LEU A 321 11.65 -20.64 -15.25
C LEU A 321 12.03 -20.36 -16.71
N PHE A 322 11.65 -19.19 -17.24
CA PHE A 322 12.00 -18.75 -18.59
C PHE A 322 13.04 -17.61 -18.60
N GLY A 323 13.82 -17.49 -17.52
CA GLY A 323 14.83 -16.43 -17.41
C GLY A 323 14.26 -15.04 -17.17
N GLY A 324 12.99 -14.95 -16.78
CA GLY A 324 12.33 -13.68 -16.49
C GLY A 324 12.64 -13.16 -15.07
N ILE A 325 12.26 -11.91 -14.86
CA ILE A 325 12.43 -11.14 -13.63
C ILE A 325 11.09 -11.03 -12.87
N PRO A 326 11.06 -10.50 -11.64
CA PRO A 326 9.83 -10.26 -10.90
C PRO A 326 8.80 -9.45 -11.68
N ALA A 327 7.54 -9.80 -11.52
CA ALA A 327 6.40 -9.20 -12.19
C ALA A 327 5.31 -8.76 -11.22
N THR A 328 4.54 -7.76 -11.64
CA THR A 328 3.33 -7.31 -10.94
C THR A 328 2.32 -6.72 -11.93
N GLY A 329 1.13 -6.39 -11.44
CA GLY A 329 0.14 -5.61 -12.18
C GLY A 329 0.62 -4.18 -12.42
N ALA A 330 0.52 -3.69 -13.64
CA ALA A 330 1.03 -2.37 -14.03
C ALA A 330 -0.12 -1.37 -14.19
N ILE A 331 -0.22 -0.37 -13.32
CA ILE A 331 -1.31 0.64 -13.32
C ILE A 331 -1.45 1.31 -14.69
N ALA A 332 -0.35 1.83 -15.24
CA ALA A 332 -0.38 2.56 -16.51
C ALA A 332 -0.81 1.68 -17.70
N ARG A 333 -0.34 0.43 -17.76
CA ARG A 333 -0.73 -0.54 -18.79
C ARG A 333 -2.19 -0.97 -18.65
N THR A 334 -2.64 -1.21 -17.42
CA THR A 334 -4.04 -1.53 -17.08
C THR A 334 -4.97 -0.39 -17.47
N ALA A 335 -4.64 0.85 -17.14
CA ALA A 335 -5.40 2.02 -17.55
C ALA A 335 -5.43 2.20 -19.09
N THR A 336 -4.31 1.92 -19.78
CA THR A 336 -4.25 1.93 -21.23
C THR A 336 -5.15 0.86 -21.85
N ASN A 337 -5.16 -0.35 -21.29
CA ASN A 337 -6.05 -1.44 -21.69
C ASN A 337 -7.52 -1.00 -21.61
N ILE A 338 -7.94 -0.47 -20.49
CA ILE A 338 -9.34 -0.03 -20.26
C ILE A 338 -9.75 1.09 -21.23
N LYS A 339 -8.88 2.11 -21.39
CA LYS A 339 -9.13 3.26 -22.29
C LYS A 339 -9.26 2.87 -23.75
N ASN A 340 -8.58 1.79 -24.16
CA ASN A 340 -8.65 1.28 -25.53
C ASN A 340 -9.68 0.15 -25.72
N GLY A 341 -10.56 -0.07 -24.74
CA GLY A 341 -11.71 -0.95 -24.88
C GLY A 341 -11.52 -2.36 -24.33
N GLY A 342 -10.39 -2.68 -23.68
CA GLY A 342 -10.18 -3.96 -23.00
C GLY A 342 -11.17 -4.13 -21.85
N ARG A 343 -11.87 -5.27 -21.84
CA ARG A 343 -12.95 -5.56 -20.86
C ARG A 343 -12.78 -6.89 -20.14
N THR A 344 -11.96 -7.78 -20.68
CA THR A 344 -11.77 -9.12 -20.14
C THR A 344 -10.28 -9.47 -20.05
N PRO A 345 -9.91 -10.53 -19.30
CA PRO A 345 -8.53 -10.99 -19.23
C PRO A 345 -7.96 -11.46 -20.57
N VAL A 346 -8.81 -11.71 -21.57
CA VAL A 346 -8.38 -12.08 -22.91
C VAL A 346 -7.53 -10.96 -23.54
N ALA A 347 -7.80 -9.69 -23.25
CA ALA A 347 -6.96 -8.59 -23.71
C ALA A 347 -5.51 -8.74 -23.22
N GLY A 348 -5.30 -9.14 -21.95
CA GLY A 348 -3.97 -9.38 -21.40
C GLY A 348 -3.31 -10.65 -21.95
N ILE A 349 -4.07 -11.69 -22.22
CA ILE A 349 -3.57 -12.90 -22.90
C ILE A 349 -3.08 -12.55 -24.30
N LEU A 350 -3.88 -11.80 -25.07
CA LEU A 350 -3.51 -11.34 -26.41
C LEU A 350 -2.32 -10.38 -26.39
N HIS A 351 -2.25 -9.49 -25.39
CA HIS A 351 -1.07 -8.66 -25.15
C HIS A 351 0.21 -9.49 -25.01
N ALA A 352 0.19 -10.53 -24.16
CA ALA A 352 1.34 -11.42 -23.97
C ALA A 352 1.69 -12.18 -25.27
N LEU A 353 0.69 -12.66 -26.00
CA LEU A 353 0.89 -13.32 -27.29
C LEU A 353 1.50 -12.38 -28.35
N PHE A 354 1.02 -11.14 -28.45
CA PHE A 354 1.60 -10.14 -29.36
C PHE A 354 3.06 -9.84 -28.99
N LEU A 355 3.39 -9.72 -27.70
CA LEU A 355 4.78 -9.55 -27.26
C LEU A 355 5.65 -10.77 -27.61
N LEU A 356 5.12 -11.98 -27.47
CA LEU A 356 5.81 -13.20 -27.88
C LEU A 356 6.12 -13.19 -29.38
N LEU A 357 5.15 -12.83 -30.21
CA LEU A 357 5.35 -12.72 -31.65
C LEU A 357 6.42 -11.67 -32.00
N VAL A 358 6.37 -10.50 -31.37
CA VAL A 358 7.39 -9.47 -31.56
C VAL A 358 8.76 -9.96 -31.08
N MET A 359 8.84 -10.64 -29.95
CA MET A 359 10.09 -11.20 -29.46
C MET A 359 10.73 -12.19 -30.43
N LEU A 360 9.93 -13.10 -31.01
CA LEU A 360 10.43 -14.14 -31.90
C LEU A 360 10.80 -13.61 -33.31
N PHE A 361 10.00 -12.71 -33.87
CA PHE A 361 10.18 -12.28 -35.27
C PHE A 361 10.91 -10.94 -35.40
N LEU A 362 10.72 -10.03 -34.45
CA LEU A 362 11.26 -8.67 -34.51
C LEU A 362 12.36 -8.41 -33.47
N GLY A 363 12.67 -9.38 -32.59
CA GLY A 363 13.63 -9.22 -31.48
C GLY A 363 15.03 -8.76 -31.97
N ARG A 364 15.49 -9.22 -33.13
CA ARG A 364 16.77 -8.81 -33.72
C ARG A 364 16.87 -7.30 -34.00
N TYR A 365 15.76 -6.64 -34.33
CA TYR A 365 15.75 -5.20 -34.62
C TYR A 365 15.88 -4.34 -33.33
N ALA A 366 15.60 -4.93 -32.17
CA ALA A 366 15.84 -4.26 -30.90
C ALA A 366 17.32 -3.91 -30.70
N ALA A 367 18.24 -4.67 -31.29
CA ALA A 367 19.67 -4.37 -31.26
C ALA A 367 20.04 -2.99 -31.84
N LEU A 368 19.21 -2.41 -32.71
CA LEU A 368 19.45 -1.10 -33.32
C LEU A 368 19.04 0.07 -32.43
N ILE A 369 18.28 -0.16 -31.38
CA ILE A 369 17.74 0.90 -30.50
C ILE A 369 18.89 1.53 -29.69
N PRO A 370 19.03 2.87 -29.71
CA PRO A 370 20.06 3.55 -28.87
C PRO A 370 19.79 3.43 -27.38
N MET A 371 20.82 3.26 -26.59
CA MET A 371 20.73 3.25 -25.12
C MET A 371 20.19 4.57 -24.58
N ALA A 372 20.58 5.70 -25.18
CA ALA A 372 20.09 7.04 -24.87
C ALA A 372 18.56 7.17 -25.04
N THR A 373 17.99 6.50 -26.04
CA THR A 373 16.53 6.45 -26.23
C THR A 373 15.82 5.71 -25.09
N LEU A 374 16.35 4.55 -24.70
CA LEU A 374 15.78 3.79 -23.59
C LEU A 374 15.91 4.55 -22.27
N GLY A 375 17.04 5.19 -22.03
CA GLY A 375 17.26 6.08 -20.89
C GLY A 375 16.21 7.20 -20.84
N GLY A 376 15.95 7.85 -21.98
CA GLY A 376 14.91 8.89 -22.09
C GLY A 376 13.49 8.37 -21.82
N VAL A 377 13.14 7.20 -22.32
CA VAL A 377 11.84 6.56 -22.06
C VAL A 377 11.70 6.22 -20.56
N VAL A 378 12.73 5.63 -19.95
CA VAL A 378 12.70 5.29 -18.51
C VAL A 378 12.69 6.54 -17.63
N ALA A 379 13.38 7.61 -18.02
CA ALA A 379 13.33 8.90 -17.32
C ALA A 379 11.90 9.49 -17.28
N ILE A 380 11.16 9.41 -18.40
CA ILE A 380 9.73 9.80 -18.43
C ILE A 380 8.88 8.91 -17.51
N VAL A 381 9.15 7.62 -17.48
CA VAL A 381 8.45 6.70 -16.55
C VAL A 381 8.74 7.06 -15.11
N ALA A 382 10.01 7.32 -14.76
CA ALA A 382 10.42 7.75 -13.43
C ALA A 382 9.70 9.06 -13.02
N TYR A 383 9.65 10.04 -13.91
CA TYR A 383 8.89 11.27 -13.68
C TYR A 383 7.41 11.01 -13.41
N ASN A 384 6.76 10.15 -14.19
CA ASN A 384 5.36 9.81 -13.99
C ASN A 384 5.13 9.03 -12.68
N MET A 385 6.09 8.16 -12.28
CA MET A 385 6.04 7.41 -11.02
C MET A 385 6.23 8.30 -9.79
N SER A 386 6.92 9.43 -9.91
CA SER A 386 7.17 10.31 -8.76
C SER A 386 5.88 10.92 -8.20
N GLU A 387 4.78 10.91 -8.98
CA GLU A 387 3.47 11.46 -8.60
C GLU A 387 3.59 12.82 -7.87
N TRP A 388 4.44 13.69 -8.39
CA TRP A 388 4.85 14.95 -7.75
C TRP A 388 3.71 15.82 -7.23
N HIS A 389 2.54 15.75 -7.86
CA HIS A 389 1.33 16.44 -7.40
C HIS A 389 0.79 15.86 -6.09
N LEU A 390 0.92 14.54 -5.86
CA LEU A 390 0.54 13.89 -4.60
C LEU A 390 1.52 14.25 -3.48
N VAL A 391 2.82 14.28 -3.79
CA VAL A 391 3.85 14.75 -2.84
C VAL A 391 3.54 16.17 -2.38
N LYS A 392 3.23 17.10 -3.31
CA LYS A 392 2.82 18.46 -2.96
C LYS A 392 1.56 18.50 -2.10
N GLY A 393 0.59 17.63 -2.38
CA GLY A 393 -0.63 17.49 -1.58
C GLY A 393 -0.33 17.05 -0.15
N LEU A 394 0.50 16.01 0.00
CA LEU A 394 0.91 15.48 1.31
C LEU A 394 1.75 16.46 2.13
N LEU A 395 2.61 17.27 1.51
CA LEU A 395 3.38 18.31 2.21
C LEU A 395 2.48 19.37 2.87
N ARG A 396 1.22 19.48 2.44
CA ARG A 396 0.20 20.36 3.06
C ARG A 396 -0.71 19.61 4.04
N SER A 397 -0.50 18.32 4.23
CA SER A 397 -1.25 17.44 5.14
C SER A 397 -0.75 17.57 6.58
N THR A 398 -1.13 16.63 7.43
CA THR A 398 -0.71 16.62 8.84
C THR A 398 0.79 16.37 8.96
N ARG A 399 1.42 16.93 10.01
CA ARG A 399 2.87 16.74 10.27
C ARG A 399 3.26 15.26 10.36
N SER A 400 2.37 14.42 10.88
CA SER A 400 2.57 12.96 10.96
C SER A 400 2.66 12.33 9.58
N ASP A 401 1.77 12.70 8.65
CA ASP A 401 1.77 12.15 7.29
C ASP A 401 3.01 12.59 6.50
N VAL A 402 3.40 13.87 6.68
CA VAL A 402 4.64 14.39 6.09
C VAL A 402 5.85 13.64 6.61
N LEU A 403 5.94 13.41 7.93
CA LEU A 403 7.05 12.68 8.54
C LEU A 403 7.15 11.25 8.01
N VAL A 404 6.02 10.52 7.93
CA VAL A 404 5.98 9.16 7.39
C VAL A 404 6.43 9.14 5.94
N MET A 405 5.91 10.05 5.10
CA MET A 405 6.29 10.15 3.69
C MET A 405 7.78 10.43 3.52
N LEU A 406 8.34 11.42 4.24
CA LEU A 406 9.76 11.77 4.14
C LEU A 406 10.67 10.66 4.67
N THR A 407 10.28 10.00 5.76
CA THR A 407 11.05 8.85 6.29
C THR A 407 11.09 7.71 5.29
N SER A 408 9.92 7.35 4.71
CA SER A 408 9.86 6.31 3.68
C SER A 408 10.66 6.68 2.43
N PHE A 409 10.58 7.94 1.98
CA PHE A 409 11.36 8.46 0.85
C PHE A 409 12.87 8.37 1.10
N LEU A 410 13.33 8.93 2.21
CA LEU A 410 14.76 8.98 2.55
C LEU A 410 15.36 7.58 2.74
N LEU A 411 14.65 6.69 3.45
CA LEU A 411 15.10 5.31 3.64
C LEU A 411 15.13 4.55 2.31
N THR A 412 14.18 4.78 1.41
CA THR A 412 14.22 4.18 0.07
C THR A 412 15.46 4.60 -0.72
N VAL A 413 15.83 5.89 -0.66
CA VAL A 413 16.93 6.43 -1.45
C VAL A 413 18.30 6.10 -0.84
N LEU A 414 18.43 6.14 0.50
CA LEU A 414 19.72 6.07 1.19
C LEU A 414 20.05 4.69 1.76
N VAL A 415 19.07 3.84 1.99
CA VAL A 415 19.26 2.51 2.59
C VAL A 415 18.78 1.42 1.63
N ASP A 416 17.51 1.03 1.74
CA ASP A 416 16.83 0.13 0.82
C ASP A 416 15.30 0.21 0.97
N LEU A 417 14.59 -0.33 -0.02
CA LEU A 417 13.14 -0.30 -0.07
C LEU A 417 12.48 -1.13 1.04
N THR A 418 13.08 -2.25 1.45
CA THR A 418 12.52 -3.15 2.46
C THR A 418 12.45 -2.44 3.81
N VAL A 419 13.59 -1.84 4.21
CA VAL A 419 13.68 -1.04 5.43
C VAL A 419 12.73 0.15 5.36
N ALA A 420 12.62 0.80 4.20
CA ALA A 420 11.72 1.95 4.01
C ALA A 420 10.24 1.59 4.24
N ILE A 421 9.77 0.48 3.67
CA ILE A 421 8.38 0.01 3.85
C ILE A 421 8.13 -0.38 5.31
N GLN A 422 9.02 -1.18 5.91
CA GLN A 422 8.87 -1.64 7.29
C GLN A 422 8.86 -0.47 8.28
N ALA A 423 9.86 0.41 8.21
CA ALA A 423 9.95 1.58 9.08
C ALA A 423 8.79 2.55 8.83
N GLY A 424 8.40 2.77 7.58
CA GLY A 424 7.30 3.65 7.23
C GLY A 424 5.96 3.17 7.79
N VAL A 425 5.65 1.87 7.66
CA VAL A 425 4.42 1.27 8.20
C VAL A 425 4.42 1.31 9.72
N LEU A 426 5.54 0.95 10.37
CA LEU A 426 5.66 0.99 11.84
C LEU A 426 5.51 2.42 12.36
N LEU A 427 6.17 3.39 11.74
CA LEU A 427 6.07 4.81 12.11
C LEU A 427 4.64 5.32 11.94
N ALA A 428 3.99 5.00 10.82
CA ALA A 428 2.62 5.39 10.56
C ALA A 428 1.64 4.79 11.58
N ALA A 429 1.80 3.51 11.92
CA ALA A 429 1.00 2.84 12.94
C ALA A 429 1.20 3.49 14.32
N PHE A 430 2.44 3.76 14.71
CA PHE A 430 2.77 4.43 15.98
C PHE A 430 2.15 5.83 16.06
N LEU A 431 2.31 6.65 15.01
CA LEU A 431 1.74 8.01 14.97
C LEU A 431 0.21 8.00 14.93
N PHE A 432 -0.40 7.00 14.29
CA PHE A 432 -1.85 6.80 14.32
C PHE A 432 -2.34 6.48 15.73
N ILE A 433 -1.70 5.52 16.42
CA ILE A 433 -2.02 5.16 17.81
C ILE A 433 -1.92 6.39 18.72
N ARG A 434 -0.82 7.14 18.60
CA ARG A 434 -0.62 8.38 19.36
C ARG A 434 -1.75 9.39 19.12
N ARG A 435 -2.09 9.66 17.86
CA ARG A 435 -3.17 10.61 17.49
C ARG A 435 -4.52 10.16 18.03
N MET A 436 -4.81 8.87 17.95
CA MET A 436 -6.05 8.31 18.52
C MET A 436 -6.10 8.48 20.05
N GLY A 437 -4.97 8.28 20.75
CA GLY A 437 -4.88 8.53 22.19
C GLY A 437 -5.06 10.02 22.55
N GLU A 438 -4.46 10.92 21.78
CA GLU A 438 -4.61 12.37 21.97
C GLU A 438 -6.06 12.85 21.74
N SER A 439 -6.81 12.20 20.84
CA SER A 439 -8.21 12.53 20.53
C SER A 439 -9.22 12.01 21.54
N THR A 440 -8.79 11.11 22.45
CA THR A 440 -9.65 10.60 23.53
C THR A 440 -9.64 11.58 24.71
N GLU A 441 -10.81 12.01 25.13
CA GLU A 441 -10.99 12.97 26.24
C GLU A 441 -12.09 12.50 27.18
N ALA A 442 -11.86 12.70 28.47
CA ALA A 442 -12.89 12.66 29.49
C ALA A 442 -13.13 14.10 29.97
N ARG A 443 -14.36 14.57 29.89
CA ARG A 443 -14.74 15.94 30.28
C ARG A 443 -15.80 15.92 31.36
N ASP A 444 -15.65 16.81 32.38
CA ASP A 444 -16.73 17.08 33.29
C ASP A 444 -17.84 17.87 32.56
N VAL A 445 -19.01 17.26 32.48
CA VAL A 445 -20.20 17.84 31.83
C VAL A 445 -21.31 18.15 32.83
N THR A 446 -21.02 18.10 34.14
CA THR A 446 -21.99 18.29 35.22
C THR A 446 -22.71 19.64 35.10
N ARG A 447 -21.94 20.74 34.95
CA ARG A 447 -22.51 22.10 34.81
C ARG A 447 -23.25 22.30 33.49
N LEU A 448 -22.75 21.71 32.43
CA LEU A 448 -23.30 21.82 31.08
C LEU A 448 -24.68 21.11 31.00
N LEU A 449 -24.82 19.96 31.67
CA LEU A 449 -26.08 19.22 31.77
C LEU A 449 -27.09 19.92 32.72
N ALA A 450 -26.61 20.63 33.73
CA ALA A 450 -27.44 21.39 34.67
C ALA A 450 -28.00 22.70 34.09
N GLY A 451 -27.69 23.05 32.84
CA GLY A 451 -28.22 24.25 32.15
C GLY A 451 -27.61 25.58 32.61
N HIS A 452 -26.45 25.56 33.29
CA HIS A 452 -25.78 26.78 33.78
C HIS A 452 -24.85 27.47 32.75
N ASP A 453 -24.75 26.92 31.53
CA ASP A 453 -23.93 27.48 30.45
C ASP A 453 -24.81 27.98 29.30
N GLU A 454 -24.99 29.30 29.19
CA GLU A 454 -25.91 29.94 28.23
C GLU A 454 -25.46 29.86 26.74
N GLY A 455 -24.36 29.17 26.44
CA GLY A 455 -23.70 29.26 25.13
C GLY A 455 -23.80 28.06 24.19
N ARG A 456 -24.05 26.82 24.67
CA ARG A 456 -24.08 25.60 23.81
C ARG A 456 -25.11 24.60 24.31
N ARG A 457 -26.19 24.45 23.54
CA ARG A 457 -27.11 23.31 23.72
C ARG A 457 -26.44 22.05 23.15
N PRO A 458 -26.26 20.95 23.92
CA PRO A 458 -25.90 19.66 23.37
C PRO A 458 -27.09 19.13 22.55
N ASP A 459 -26.84 18.68 21.34
CA ASP A 459 -27.85 18.28 20.32
C ASP A 459 -28.82 17.17 20.71
N ASP A 460 -28.71 16.56 21.91
CA ASP A 460 -29.50 15.41 22.36
C ASP A 460 -30.39 15.65 23.60
N LEU A 461 -30.35 16.84 24.17
CA LEU A 461 -31.11 17.13 25.39
C LEU A 461 -32.23 18.12 25.13
N GLY A 462 -33.15 17.75 24.23
CA GLY A 462 -34.38 18.49 23.97
C GLY A 462 -35.37 18.55 25.15
N GLN A 463 -34.94 18.32 26.38
CA GLN A 463 -35.74 18.46 27.58
C GLN A 463 -35.16 19.56 28.49
N PRO A 464 -35.87 20.65 28.72
CA PRO A 464 -35.48 21.64 29.71
C PRO A 464 -35.61 21.04 31.09
N GLY A 465 -34.50 21.12 31.90
CA GLY A 465 -34.55 20.88 33.32
C GLY A 465 -34.05 19.52 33.82
N ILE A 466 -32.92 19.00 33.31
CA ILE A 466 -32.22 17.91 34.00
C ILE A 466 -31.55 18.51 35.25
N VAL A 467 -32.16 18.26 36.41
CA VAL A 467 -31.58 18.65 37.72
C VAL A 467 -30.63 17.53 38.18
N ILE A 468 -29.32 17.80 38.18
CA ILE A 468 -28.31 16.90 38.74
C ILE A 468 -28.32 17.08 40.26
N PRO A 469 -28.46 16.02 41.06
CA PRO A 469 -28.48 16.10 42.50
C PRO A 469 -27.12 16.56 43.04
N GLU A 470 -27.10 17.40 44.07
CA GLU A 470 -25.87 17.78 44.80
C GLU A 470 -25.12 16.53 45.27
N GLY A 471 -23.78 16.51 45.09
CA GLY A 471 -22.95 15.36 45.38
C GLY A 471 -22.84 14.36 44.22
N THR A 472 -23.37 14.67 43.04
CA THR A 472 -23.19 13.89 41.80
C THR A 472 -22.32 14.66 40.82
N GLU A 473 -21.30 14.00 40.24
CA GLU A 473 -20.54 14.50 39.11
C GLU A 473 -20.74 13.61 37.89
N VAL A 474 -20.78 14.22 36.69
CA VAL A 474 -20.99 13.53 35.43
C VAL A 474 -19.79 13.80 34.53
N PHE A 475 -19.08 12.73 34.19
CA PHE A 475 -18.01 12.77 33.17
C PHE A 475 -18.48 12.13 31.89
N GLU A 476 -18.24 12.77 30.77
CA GLU A 476 -18.48 12.20 29.46
C GLU A 476 -17.16 11.87 28.77
N VAL A 477 -17.08 10.64 28.22
CA VAL A 477 -15.89 10.12 27.55
C VAL A 477 -16.13 10.12 26.06
N TYR A 478 -15.20 10.73 25.34
CA TYR A 478 -15.19 10.82 23.88
C TYR A 478 -14.03 10.03 23.31
N GLY A 479 -14.28 9.26 22.22
CA GLY A 479 -13.26 8.55 21.47
C GLY A 479 -13.14 7.08 21.82
N ALA A 480 -12.09 6.44 21.30
CA ALA A 480 -11.81 5.03 21.56
C ALA A 480 -10.94 4.89 22.81
N LEU A 481 -11.43 4.15 23.79
CA LEU A 481 -10.64 3.83 25.00
C LEU A 481 -9.79 2.58 24.74
N PHE A 482 -8.50 2.79 24.60
CA PHE A 482 -7.51 1.74 24.39
C PHE A 482 -6.18 2.11 25.10
N PHE A 483 -5.19 1.21 25.05
CA PHE A 483 -3.93 1.36 25.78
C PHE A 483 -3.27 2.75 25.65
N GLY A 484 -3.35 3.38 24.46
CA GLY A 484 -2.78 4.72 24.22
C GLY A 484 -3.54 5.88 24.88
N ALA A 485 -4.75 5.65 25.41
CA ALA A 485 -5.60 6.66 26.05
C ALA A 485 -5.89 6.33 27.53
N ALA A 486 -5.57 5.12 27.97
CA ALA A 486 -5.98 4.57 29.26
C ALA A 486 -5.44 5.37 30.47
N ASP A 487 -4.17 5.74 30.44
CA ASP A 487 -3.54 6.53 31.51
C ASP A 487 -4.12 7.94 31.59
N LYS A 488 -4.27 8.62 30.45
CA LYS A 488 -4.88 9.96 30.39
C LYS A 488 -6.31 9.97 30.92
N PHE A 489 -7.10 8.95 30.57
CA PHE A 489 -8.45 8.74 31.07
C PHE A 489 -8.47 8.59 32.60
N LYS A 490 -7.63 7.69 33.13
CA LYS A 490 -7.48 7.45 34.58
C LYS A 490 -7.06 8.71 35.30
N ASP A 491 -5.99 9.40 34.85
CA ASP A 491 -5.46 10.60 35.46
C ASP A 491 -6.50 11.74 35.48
N THR A 492 -7.26 11.90 34.39
CA THR A 492 -8.32 12.91 34.33
C THR A 492 -9.41 12.66 35.38
N LEU A 493 -9.87 11.42 35.53
CA LEU A 493 -10.90 11.09 36.51
C LEU A 493 -10.38 11.18 37.95
N LEU A 494 -9.16 10.73 38.22
CA LEU A 494 -8.58 10.73 39.55
C LEU A 494 -8.12 12.12 40.02
N SER A 495 -7.68 13.00 39.10
CA SER A 495 -7.26 14.37 39.45
C SER A 495 -8.42 15.28 39.88
N HIS A 496 -9.62 15.03 39.36
CA HIS A 496 -10.84 15.76 39.77
C HIS A 496 -11.43 15.25 41.10
N ALA A 497 -10.94 14.11 41.61
CA ALA A 497 -11.42 13.48 42.84
C ALA A 497 -11.03 14.23 44.13
N HIS A 498 -10.46 15.45 44.09
CA HIS A 498 -10.19 16.26 45.28
C HIS A 498 -11.45 16.82 45.96
N LYS A 499 -12.57 16.89 45.24
CA LYS A 499 -13.93 17.10 45.79
C LYS A 499 -14.75 15.86 45.47
N LEU A 500 -14.52 14.79 46.23
CA LEU A 500 -15.14 13.49 45.96
C LEU A 500 -16.68 13.63 45.93
N PRO A 501 -17.33 13.44 44.77
CA PRO A 501 -18.78 13.31 44.76
C PRO A 501 -19.18 12.05 45.51
N ARG A 502 -20.40 11.95 45.95
CA ARG A 502 -20.94 10.68 46.48
C ARG A 502 -21.28 9.70 45.37
N VAL A 503 -21.63 10.24 44.19
CA VAL A 503 -21.93 9.45 42.98
C VAL A 503 -21.17 10.03 41.78
N LEU A 504 -20.45 9.18 41.09
CA LEU A 504 -19.75 9.49 39.84
C LEU A 504 -20.48 8.81 38.70
N ILE A 505 -21.06 9.59 37.77
CA ILE A 505 -21.66 9.05 36.56
C ILE A 505 -20.67 9.15 35.44
N LEU A 506 -20.33 8.02 34.79
CA LEU A 506 -19.47 7.96 33.60
C LEU A 506 -20.34 7.71 32.39
N ARG A 507 -20.45 8.72 31.52
CA ARG A 507 -21.23 8.66 30.27
C ARG A 507 -20.34 8.18 29.14
N MET A 508 -20.67 6.99 28.57
CA MET A 508 -19.83 6.27 27.58
C MET A 508 -20.47 6.18 26.19
N ARG A 509 -21.47 6.99 25.88
CA ARG A 509 -22.20 6.92 24.59
C ARG A 509 -21.31 7.14 23.36
N HIS A 510 -20.20 7.85 23.52
CA HIS A 510 -19.22 8.13 22.48
C HIS A 510 -18.01 7.19 22.50
N VAL A 511 -18.01 6.20 23.39
CA VAL A 511 -16.98 5.15 23.46
C VAL A 511 -17.42 3.99 22.57
N LEU A 512 -16.89 3.94 21.36
CA LEU A 512 -17.22 2.88 20.40
C LEU A 512 -16.39 1.61 20.61
N MET A 513 -15.23 1.73 21.24
CA MET A 513 -14.28 0.63 21.42
C MET A 513 -13.59 0.74 22.79
N LEU A 514 -13.50 -0.39 23.48
CA LEU A 514 -12.79 -0.57 24.74
C LEU A 514 -11.89 -1.80 24.61
N ASP A 515 -10.59 -1.66 24.93
CA ASP A 515 -9.67 -2.80 24.97
C ASP A 515 -9.41 -3.27 26.43
N ALA A 516 -8.62 -4.33 26.59
CA ALA A 516 -8.32 -4.91 27.88
C ALA A 516 -7.57 -3.93 28.80
N THR A 517 -6.68 -3.10 28.27
CA THR A 517 -5.90 -2.12 29.04
C THR A 517 -6.81 -1.01 29.59
N ALA A 518 -7.68 -0.48 28.72
CA ALA A 518 -8.61 0.56 29.15
C ALA A 518 -9.69 0.02 30.11
N LEU A 519 -10.11 -1.24 29.94
CA LEU A 519 -10.97 -1.88 30.96
C LEU A 519 -10.28 -2.00 32.31
N HIS A 520 -8.99 -2.39 32.33
CA HIS A 520 -8.21 -2.45 33.57
C HIS A 520 -8.11 -1.06 34.24
N SER A 521 -7.86 0.00 33.47
CA SER A 521 -7.86 1.37 33.99
C SER A 521 -9.24 1.79 34.52
N LEU A 522 -10.33 1.35 33.90
CA LEU A 522 -11.68 1.58 34.45
C LEU A 522 -11.93 0.79 35.76
N GLU A 523 -11.40 -0.43 35.85
CA GLU A 523 -11.43 -1.23 37.11
C GLU A 523 -10.64 -0.57 38.24
N GLU A 524 -9.48 0.02 37.92
CA GLU A 524 -8.69 0.79 38.89
C GLU A 524 -9.45 2.06 39.36
N VAL A 525 -10.09 2.79 38.43
CA VAL A 525 -10.95 3.94 38.75
C VAL A 525 -12.08 3.48 39.66
N TYR A 526 -12.75 2.36 39.36
CA TYR A 526 -13.80 1.79 40.18
C TYR A 526 -13.29 1.43 41.59
N ALA A 527 -12.18 0.71 41.71
CA ALA A 527 -11.59 0.32 42.99
C ALA A 527 -11.23 1.54 43.83
N HIS A 528 -10.63 2.56 43.21
CA HIS A 528 -10.23 3.79 43.86
C HIS A 528 -11.42 4.63 44.37
N THR A 529 -12.46 4.77 43.56
CA THR A 529 -13.69 5.50 43.91
C THR A 529 -14.48 4.73 44.98
N HIS A 530 -14.61 3.41 44.81
CA HIS A 530 -15.32 2.56 45.77
C HIS A 530 -14.68 2.56 47.17
N ALA A 531 -13.34 2.48 47.24
CA ALA A 531 -12.60 2.56 48.51
C ALA A 531 -12.82 3.89 49.29
N ARG A 532 -13.25 4.94 48.57
CA ARG A 532 -13.56 6.26 49.12
C ARG A 532 -15.05 6.51 49.34
N GLY A 533 -15.88 5.49 49.17
CA GLY A 533 -17.32 5.58 49.34
C GLY A 533 -18.07 6.28 48.21
N VAL A 534 -17.42 6.43 47.04
CA VAL A 534 -18.05 6.97 45.83
C VAL A 534 -18.64 5.84 45.03
N THR A 535 -19.92 5.92 44.68
CA THR A 535 -20.58 4.93 43.79
C THR A 535 -20.41 5.32 42.35
N LEU A 536 -19.82 4.42 41.55
CA LEU A 536 -19.70 4.57 40.08
C LEU A 536 -20.97 4.08 39.39
N VAL A 537 -21.53 4.93 38.52
CA VAL A 537 -22.69 4.61 37.67
C VAL A 537 -22.29 4.80 36.21
N LEU A 538 -22.56 3.82 35.36
CA LEU A 538 -22.29 3.89 33.93
C LEU A 538 -23.55 4.27 33.16
N SER A 539 -23.40 5.12 32.14
CA SER A 539 -24.51 5.55 31.28
C SER A 539 -24.15 5.47 29.81
N GLY A 540 -25.05 4.94 28.98
CA GLY A 540 -24.90 4.92 27.52
C GLY A 540 -23.78 4.00 27.03
N VAL A 541 -23.50 2.90 27.72
CA VAL A 541 -22.45 1.95 27.30
C VAL A 541 -22.84 1.30 25.98
N THR A 542 -21.98 1.43 24.96
CA THR A 542 -22.22 0.85 23.64
C THR A 542 -21.95 -0.66 23.63
N ALA A 543 -22.42 -1.37 22.58
CA ALA A 543 -22.47 -2.84 22.55
C ALA A 543 -21.10 -3.52 22.76
N GLN A 544 -20.01 -3.01 22.14
CA GLN A 544 -18.69 -3.64 22.25
C GLN A 544 -18.09 -3.47 23.65
N PRO A 545 -18.02 -2.27 24.27
CA PRO A 545 -17.61 -2.10 25.65
C PRO A 545 -18.45 -2.93 26.63
N LEU A 546 -19.78 -2.94 26.45
CA LEU A 546 -20.67 -3.72 27.32
C LEU A 546 -20.34 -5.22 27.27
N MET A 547 -20.15 -5.77 26.06
CA MET A 547 -19.81 -7.19 25.90
C MET A 547 -18.47 -7.53 26.57
N LEU A 548 -17.49 -6.64 26.49
CA LEU A 548 -16.20 -6.84 27.16
C LEU A 548 -16.35 -6.80 28.68
N MET A 549 -17.11 -5.85 29.22
CA MET A 549 -17.38 -5.75 30.67
C MET A 549 -18.14 -6.97 31.20
N VAL A 550 -19.10 -7.53 30.44
CA VAL A 550 -19.79 -8.78 30.80
C VAL A 550 -18.79 -9.95 30.85
N ARG A 551 -17.96 -10.11 29.82
CA ARG A 551 -17.00 -11.22 29.73
C ARG A 551 -15.93 -11.17 30.81
N SER A 552 -15.53 -9.98 31.26
CA SER A 552 -14.54 -9.79 32.33
C SER A 552 -15.11 -9.92 33.74
N GLY A 553 -16.43 -10.02 33.89
CA GLY A 553 -17.09 -9.99 35.22
C GLY A 553 -17.11 -8.60 35.88
N PHE A 554 -16.72 -7.54 35.17
CA PHE A 554 -16.73 -6.18 35.70
C PHE A 554 -18.14 -5.69 35.98
N LEU A 555 -19.10 -6.10 35.14
CA LEU A 555 -20.51 -5.75 35.34
C LEU A 555 -21.10 -6.26 36.63
N ASP A 556 -20.69 -7.46 37.06
CA ASP A 556 -21.14 -8.06 38.31
C ASP A 556 -20.53 -7.33 39.55
N ARG A 557 -19.30 -6.84 39.39
CA ARG A 557 -18.62 -6.07 40.44
C ARG A 557 -19.21 -4.67 40.65
N ILE A 558 -19.57 -3.98 39.55
CA ILE A 558 -20.17 -2.64 39.63
C ILE A 558 -21.65 -2.70 40.03
N GLY A 559 -22.30 -3.84 39.78
CA GLY A 559 -23.72 -4.08 39.97
C GLY A 559 -24.57 -3.66 38.79
N GLN A 560 -25.44 -4.55 38.33
CA GLN A 560 -26.28 -4.30 37.13
C GLN A 560 -27.19 -3.07 37.28
N ASP A 561 -27.61 -2.77 38.52
CA ASP A 561 -28.40 -1.58 38.85
C ASP A 561 -27.66 -0.24 38.65
N ASN A 562 -26.35 -0.28 38.44
CA ASN A 562 -25.53 0.90 38.22
C ASN A 562 -25.11 1.09 36.77
N VAL A 563 -25.74 0.32 35.82
CA VAL A 563 -25.47 0.44 34.39
C VAL A 563 -26.77 0.74 33.65
N HIS A 564 -26.82 1.91 33.00
CA HIS A 564 -28.05 2.43 32.38
C HIS A 564 -27.84 2.77 30.91
N SER A 565 -28.86 2.59 30.09
CA SER A 565 -28.86 2.94 28.68
C SER A 565 -28.91 4.46 28.44
N HIS A 566 -29.57 5.20 29.34
CA HIS A 566 -29.76 6.64 29.22
C HIS A 566 -29.27 7.40 30.44
N ILE A 567 -28.84 8.64 30.22
CA ILE A 567 -28.32 9.52 31.31
C ILE A 567 -29.41 9.85 32.33
N ILE A 568 -30.68 9.92 31.89
CA ILE A 568 -31.82 10.23 32.77
C ILE A 568 -31.96 9.13 33.84
N ASP A 569 -31.86 7.87 33.44
CA ASP A 569 -31.97 6.73 34.33
C ASP A 569 -30.78 6.67 35.30
N ALA A 570 -29.59 6.99 34.84
CA ALA A 570 -28.39 7.09 35.68
C ALA A 570 -28.52 8.21 36.71
N ILE A 571 -29.11 9.36 36.36
CA ILE A 571 -29.38 10.45 37.33
C ILE A 571 -30.48 10.06 38.30
N ALA A 572 -31.52 9.34 37.88
CA ALA A 572 -32.54 8.80 38.78
C ALA A 572 -31.92 7.83 39.80
N ARG A 573 -31.00 6.96 39.35
CA ARG A 573 -30.22 6.07 40.23
C ARG A 573 -29.37 6.86 41.23
N ALA A 574 -28.69 7.91 40.76
CA ALA A 574 -27.91 8.78 41.66
C ALA A 574 -28.78 9.41 42.75
N ARG A 575 -29.99 9.86 42.46
CA ARG A 575 -30.97 10.38 43.46
C ARG A 575 -31.32 9.32 44.48
N GLN A 576 -31.59 8.07 44.08
CA GLN A 576 -31.88 6.96 45.00
C GLN A 576 -30.72 6.68 45.97
N LEU A 577 -29.49 6.62 45.44
CA LEU A 577 -28.27 6.38 46.23
C LEU A 577 -28.05 7.47 47.26
N LEU A 578 -28.24 8.73 46.91
CA LEU A 578 -28.08 9.87 47.80
C LEU A 578 -29.17 9.91 48.91
N ALA A 579 -30.43 9.55 48.58
CA ALA A 579 -31.53 9.49 49.54
C ALA A 579 -31.34 8.38 50.58
N THR A 580 -30.84 7.21 50.20
CA THR A 580 -30.53 6.11 51.13
C THR A 580 -29.41 6.46 52.10
N THR A 581 -28.39 7.15 51.64
CA THR A 581 -27.24 7.58 52.49
C THR A 581 -27.68 8.63 53.54
N THR A 582 -28.55 9.57 53.15
CA THR A 582 -29.06 10.61 54.07
C THR A 582 -29.96 10.02 55.15
N SER A 583 -30.68 8.94 54.87
CA SER A 583 -31.50 8.22 55.88
C SER A 583 -30.68 7.42 56.89
N THR A 584 -29.53 6.88 56.44
CA THR A 584 -28.60 6.12 57.29
C THR A 584 -27.84 7.04 58.25
N ASP A 585 -27.38 8.21 57.79
CA ASP A 585 -26.73 9.24 58.63
C ASP A 585 -27.69 9.81 59.70
N LYS A 586 -28.97 10.03 59.34
CA LYS A 586 -29.98 10.47 60.31
C LYS A 586 -30.33 9.40 61.34
N ARG A 587 -30.23 8.11 61.03
CA ARG A 587 -30.40 7.01 61.98
C ARG A 587 -29.20 6.86 62.89
N ALA A 588 -27.97 7.01 62.41
CA ALA A 588 -26.74 6.97 63.20
C ALA A 588 -26.67 8.12 64.24
N GLN A 589 -27.25 9.29 63.89
CA GLN A 589 -27.32 10.44 64.84
C GLN A 589 -28.48 10.35 65.82
N ARG A 590 -29.41 9.36 65.74
CA ARG A 590 -30.59 9.19 66.60
C ARG A 590 -30.47 8.06 67.61
N THR A 591 -29.35 7.36 67.72
CA THR A 591 -29.09 6.41 68.85
C THR A 591 -28.24 7.04 69.95
N PRO A 592 -28.49 6.78 71.14
CA PRO A 592 -29.16 7.69 72.05
C PRO A 592 -28.33 7.98 73.29
N LYS A 593 -28.69 9.06 73.89
CA LYS A 593 -28.56 9.27 75.34
C LYS A 593 -29.80 8.64 76.03
N GLU A 594 -29.76 7.37 76.34
CA GLU A 594 -30.63 6.77 77.37
C GLU A 594 -29.99 5.45 77.86
N ALA A 595 -29.06 5.58 78.81
CA ALA A 595 -28.74 4.59 79.81
C ALA A 595 -27.86 5.26 80.92
N ARG A 596 -28.48 6.02 81.77
CA ARG A 596 -28.04 6.19 83.18
C ARG A 596 -29.26 6.24 84.02
#